data_d155a17a12b2cae4973cf07054803531
#
_entry.id   d155a17a12b2cae4973cf07054803531
#
_cell.length_a   1.000
_cell.length_b   1.000
_cell.length_c   1.000
_cell.angle_alpha   90.00
_cell.angle_beta   90.00
_cell.angle_gamma   90.00
#
_symmetry.space_group_name_H-M   'P 1'
#
loop_
_entity.id
_entity.type
_entity.pdbx_description
1 polymer ?
#
loop_
_entity_poly.entity_id
_entity_poly.type
_entity_poly.pdbx_seq_one_letter_code
_entity_poly.pdbx_strand_id
1 'polypeptide(L)'
;MDASAETGKSAGWMDERRAIEIALTGSGLEKLRVSAGALRRLLRDPDDTVEVFFLGIAVNASRLPGLLGRIAADERGLGLLAERPTIDSRSVDWDRLRALPATTLGGAYVRYLDDNGLDPDLFQPPPGLPPVPRWVAQRLRQTHDIWHVLTGYAPDVPGEIALQAFTYAQVRLPSAWLIAVFGTLLKAPGSARIVYDAFERGASAAFLPVVRFEDLWERDLEAVRRELGVRPAARGGQPS
;
A
#
# COMPACT_ATOMS: atom_id res chain seq x y z
N MET A 1 8.22 25.02 -33.82
CA MET A 1 8.50 23.59 -33.90
C MET A 1 8.34 23.10 -32.49
N ASP A 2 7.30 22.78 -32.23
CA ASP A 2 6.25 21.79 -32.07
C ASP A 2 6.45 21.03 -30.73
N ALA A 3 5.80 21.55 -29.69
CA ALA A 3 5.70 20.97 -28.34
C ALA A 3 4.29 20.37 -28.18
N SER A 4 3.95 19.42 -29.04
CA SER A 4 2.64 18.79 -29.08
C SER A 4 2.74 17.28 -29.33
N ALA A 5 3.32 16.52 -28.39
CA ALA A 5 3.28 15.06 -28.49
C ALA A 5 3.57 14.38 -27.14
N GLU A 6 2.79 14.64 -26.08
CA GLU A 6 2.69 13.72 -24.92
C GLU A 6 1.37 13.89 -24.17
N THR A 7 0.27 13.92 -24.90
CA THR A 7 -1.09 13.78 -24.31
C THR A 7 -1.85 12.67 -25.02
N GLY A 8 -1.42 11.45 -24.81
CA GLY A 8 -2.04 10.32 -25.50
C GLY A 8 -1.97 9.03 -24.74
N LYS A 9 -2.62 8.92 -23.56
CA LYS A 9 -3.12 7.66 -23.01
C LYS A 9 -3.99 7.91 -21.78
N SER A 10 -5.16 8.50 -21.94
CA SER A 10 -6.25 8.35 -20.95
C SER A 10 -7.58 8.75 -21.59
N ALA A 11 -8.03 7.97 -22.58
CA ALA A 11 -9.45 7.90 -22.87
C ALA A 11 -10.09 6.97 -21.83
N GLY A 12 -10.01 7.34 -20.56
CA GLY A 12 -10.76 6.69 -19.49
C GLY A 12 -12.25 6.92 -19.73
N TRP A 13 -13.04 5.86 -19.79
CA TRP A 13 -14.51 5.88 -19.95
C TRP A 13 -15.20 6.73 -18.88
N MET A 14 -14.47 7.16 -17.83
CA MET A 14 -14.95 8.00 -16.73
C MET A 14 -13.84 8.96 -16.29
N ASP A 15 -14.19 10.25 -16.18
CA ASP A 15 -13.33 11.27 -15.59
C ASP A 15 -12.96 10.86 -14.14
N GLU A 16 -11.71 10.96 -13.81
CA GLU A 16 -11.13 10.65 -12.49
C GLU A 16 -11.90 11.32 -11.34
N ARG A 17 -12.27 12.59 -11.51
CA ARG A 17 -13.08 13.33 -10.53
C ARG A 17 -14.44 12.68 -10.30
N ARG A 18 -15.07 12.22 -11.36
CA ARG A 18 -16.38 11.57 -11.28
C ARG A 18 -16.30 10.19 -10.63
N ALA A 19 -15.23 9.43 -10.87
CA ALA A 19 -15.01 8.15 -10.19
C ALA A 19 -14.82 8.34 -8.68
N ILE A 20 -14.07 9.35 -8.26
CA ILE A 20 -13.89 9.71 -6.85
C ILE A 20 -15.22 10.20 -6.24
N GLU A 21 -15.96 11.05 -6.94
CA GLU A 21 -17.27 11.53 -6.49
C GLU A 21 -18.23 10.36 -6.25
N ILE A 22 -18.33 9.43 -7.21
CA ILE A 22 -19.16 8.22 -7.07
C ILE A 22 -18.67 7.37 -5.91
N ALA A 23 -17.37 7.18 -5.74
CA ALA A 23 -16.80 6.41 -4.63
C ALA A 23 -17.16 7.00 -3.26
N LEU A 24 -17.16 8.32 -3.13
CA LEU A 24 -17.46 9.02 -1.87
C LEU A 24 -18.96 9.15 -1.61
N THR A 25 -19.74 9.55 -2.62
CA THR A 25 -21.14 9.99 -2.45
C THR A 25 -22.16 9.16 -3.24
N GLY A 26 -21.72 8.32 -4.17
CA GLY A 26 -22.57 7.53 -5.04
C GLY A 26 -23.37 6.45 -4.30
N SER A 27 -24.47 6.04 -4.89
CA SER A 27 -25.27 4.91 -4.43
C SER A 27 -24.52 3.58 -4.52
N GLY A 28 -24.96 2.56 -3.78
CA GLY A 28 -24.36 1.23 -3.83
C GLY A 28 -24.30 0.64 -5.25
N LEU A 29 -25.31 0.91 -6.08
CA LEU A 29 -25.36 0.45 -7.46
C LEU A 29 -24.33 1.16 -8.36
N GLU A 30 -24.14 2.47 -8.18
CA GLU A 30 -23.13 3.22 -8.93
C GLU A 30 -21.71 2.77 -8.53
N LYS A 31 -21.44 2.59 -7.23
CA LYS A 31 -20.18 2.03 -6.72
C LYS A 31 -19.91 0.65 -7.29
N LEU A 32 -20.93 -0.22 -7.33
CA LEU A 32 -20.81 -1.57 -7.92
C LEU A 32 -20.49 -1.52 -9.43
N ARG A 33 -21.14 -0.63 -10.20
CA ARG A 33 -20.88 -0.47 -11.64
C ARG A 33 -19.45 0.03 -11.90
N VAL A 34 -18.97 1.01 -11.13
CA VAL A 34 -17.59 1.52 -11.23
C VAL A 34 -16.61 0.41 -10.90
N SER A 35 -16.83 -0.32 -9.80
CA SER A 35 -15.96 -1.43 -9.39
C SER A 35 -15.93 -2.57 -10.41
N ALA A 36 -17.08 -2.95 -10.96
CA ALA A 36 -17.16 -3.99 -12.01
C ALA A 36 -16.47 -3.54 -13.30
N GLY A 37 -16.61 -2.26 -13.68
CA GLY A 37 -15.91 -1.69 -14.83
C GLY A 37 -14.38 -1.69 -14.68
N ALA A 38 -13.89 -1.26 -13.53
CA ALA A 38 -12.47 -1.26 -13.20
C ALA A 38 -11.89 -2.68 -13.12
N LEU A 39 -12.59 -3.61 -12.46
CA LEU A 39 -12.21 -5.03 -12.41
C LEU A 39 -12.12 -5.66 -13.80
N ARG A 40 -13.10 -5.40 -14.69
CA ARG A 40 -13.07 -5.92 -16.05
C ARG A 40 -11.88 -5.41 -16.85
N ARG A 41 -11.43 -4.17 -16.64
CA ARG A 41 -10.24 -3.63 -17.30
C ARG A 41 -8.97 -4.21 -16.73
N LEU A 42 -8.87 -4.30 -15.40
CA LEU A 42 -7.74 -4.94 -14.73
C LEU A 42 -7.55 -6.40 -15.18
N LEU A 43 -8.64 -7.13 -15.45
CA LEU A 43 -8.56 -8.48 -15.99
C LEU A 43 -8.07 -8.53 -17.45
N ARG A 44 -8.20 -7.43 -18.21
CA ARG A 44 -7.71 -7.31 -19.59
C ARG A 44 -6.29 -6.80 -19.67
N ASP A 45 -5.95 -5.86 -18.80
CA ASP A 45 -4.62 -5.25 -18.67
C ASP A 45 -4.25 -5.20 -17.17
N PRO A 46 -3.63 -6.26 -16.64
CA PRO A 46 -3.25 -6.34 -15.23
C PRO A 46 -2.18 -5.33 -14.81
N ASP A 47 -1.48 -4.72 -15.76
CA ASP A 47 -0.42 -3.75 -15.51
C ASP A 47 -0.95 -2.30 -15.49
N ASP A 48 -2.26 -2.10 -15.73
CA ASP A 48 -2.91 -0.79 -15.60
C ASP A 48 -3.08 -0.40 -14.13
N THR A 49 -2.03 0.22 -13.58
CA THR A 49 -1.98 0.69 -12.20
C THR A 49 -3.04 1.74 -11.87
N VAL A 50 -3.51 2.51 -12.86
CA VAL A 50 -4.56 3.53 -12.70
C VAL A 50 -5.89 2.88 -12.38
N GLU A 51 -6.25 1.79 -13.09
CA GLU A 51 -7.49 1.07 -12.85
C GLU A 51 -7.50 0.31 -11.52
N VAL A 52 -6.36 -0.24 -11.10
CA VAL A 52 -6.19 -0.82 -9.74
C VAL A 52 -6.51 0.23 -8.69
N PHE A 53 -6.06 1.45 -8.90
CA PHE A 53 -6.26 2.56 -8.00
C PHE A 53 -7.74 2.99 -7.92
N PHE A 54 -8.43 3.15 -9.07
CA PHE A 54 -9.86 3.49 -9.07
C PHE A 54 -10.72 2.41 -8.45
N LEU A 55 -10.43 1.14 -8.74
CA LEU A 55 -11.07 0.03 -8.05
C LEU A 55 -10.85 0.12 -6.54
N GLY A 56 -9.61 0.41 -6.13
CA GLY A 56 -9.25 0.60 -4.73
C GLY A 56 -10.08 1.68 -4.05
N ILE A 57 -10.19 2.87 -4.64
CA ILE A 57 -10.99 3.97 -4.06
C ILE A 57 -12.46 3.57 -3.94
N ALA A 58 -13.06 3.07 -5.02
CA ALA A 58 -14.48 2.73 -5.06
C ALA A 58 -14.84 1.64 -4.04
N VAL A 59 -14.01 0.60 -3.93
CA VAL A 59 -14.24 -0.54 -3.05
C VAL A 59 -13.92 -0.19 -1.58
N ASN A 60 -12.92 0.67 -1.33
CA ASN A 60 -12.49 1.02 0.01
C ASN A 60 -13.31 2.14 0.66
N ALA A 61 -14.03 2.96 -0.13
CA ALA A 61 -14.70 4.17 0.36
C ALA A 61 -15.61 3.92 1.56
N SER A 62 -16.36 2.80 1.57
CA SER A 62 -17.25 2.43 2.68
C SER A 62 -16.52 1.99 3.95
N ARG A 63 -15.25 1.57 3.85
CA ARG A 63 -14.43 1.09 4.97
C ARG A 63 -13.46 2.13 5.50
N LEU A 64 -13.20 3.16 4.72
CA LEU A 64 -12.27 4.24 5.11
C LEU A 64 -12.64 4.93 6.43
N PRO A 65 -13.91 5.26 6.73
CA PRO A 65 -14.29 5.82 8.03
C PRO A 65 -13.92 4.92 9.21
N GLY A 66 -14.09 3.60 9.07
CA GLY A 66 -13.69 2.64 10.10
C GLY A 66 -12.17 2.58 10.31
N LEU A 67 -11.38 2.66 9.24
CA LEU A 67 -9.92 2.75 9.33
C LEU A 67 -9.49 4.05 10.02
N LEU A 68 -10.06 5.18 9.62
CA LEU A 68 -9.79 6.48 10.26
C LEU A 68 -10.14 6.47 11.74
N GLY A 69 -11.28 5.86 12.11
CA GLY A 69 -11.68 5.69 13.51
C GLY A 69 -10.67 4.85 14.31
N ARG A 70 -10.13 3.77 13.72
CA ARG A 70 -9.10 2.95 14.37
C ARG A 70 -7.78 3.70 14.53
N ILE A 71 -7.37 4.50 13.54
CA ILE A 71 -6.17 5.34 13.64
C ILE A 71 -6.37 6.39 14.73
N ALA A 72 -7.51 7.06 14.76
CA ALA A 72 -7.82 8.10 15.74
C ALA A 72 -8.03 7.58 17.17
N ALA A 73 -8.28 6.30 17.36
CA ALA A 73 -8.40 5.67 18.68
C ALA A 73 -7.05 5.41 19.38
N ASP A 74 -5.93 5.54 18.66
CA ASP A 74 -4.56 5.41 19.19
C ASP A 74 -3.94 6.82 19.27
N GLU A 75 -3.30 7.17 20.41
CA GLU A 75 -2.66 8.48 20.60
C GLU A 75 -1.58 8.77 19.54
N ARG A 76 -0.80 7.76 19.14
CA ARG A 76 0.19 7.88 18.05
C ARG A 76 -0.51 8.19 16.73
N GLY A 77 -1.63 7.52 16.48
CA GLY A 77 -2.46 7.75 15.29
C GLY A 77 -3.05 9.16 15.26
N LEU A 78 -3.50 9.70 16.39
CA LEU A 78 -3.95 11.09 16.50
C LEU A 78 -2.82 12.07 16.16
N GLY A 79 -1.61 11.84 16.67
CA GLY A 79 -0.42 12.62 16.33
C GLY A 79 -0.14 12.60 14.83
N LEU A 80 -0.15 11.42 14.22
CA LEU A 80 0.05 11.27 12.78
C LEU A 80 -1.05 11.98 11.96
N LEU A 81 -2.32 11.91 12.37
CA LEU A 81 -3.42 12.61 11.69
C LEU A 81 -3.30 14.13 11.80
N ALA A 82 -2.76 14.65 12.89
CA ALA A 82 -2.54 16.09 13.10
C ALA A 82 -1.34 16.58 12.27
N GLU A 83 -0.21 15.92 12.33
CA GLU A 83 1.04 16.34 11.70
C GLU A 83 1.13 15.96 10.23
N ARG A 84 0.55 14.82 9.84
CA ARG A 84 0.52 14.29 8.47
C ARG A 84 1.91 14.20 7.84
N PRO A 85 2.87 13.52 8.49
CA PRO A 85 4.22 13.37 7.94
C PRO A 85 4.19 12.59 6.62
N THR A 86 5.18 12.88 5.75
CA THR A 86 5.36 12.20 4.46
C THR A 86 6.71 11.50 4.41
N ILE A 87 6.82 10.48 3.56
CA ILE A 87 8.08 9.79 3.26
C ILE A 87 8.31 9.98 1.76
N ASP A 88 8.93 11.11 1.40
CA ASP A 88 9.19 11.51 0.03
C ASP A 88 10.57 12.16 -0.10
N SER A 89 10.96 12.55 -1.33
CA SER A 89 12.29 13.13 -1.61
C SER A 89 12.57 14.43 -0.84
N ARG A 90 11.53 15.12 -0.35
CA ARG A 90 11.65 16.43 0.34
C ARG A 90 11.67 16.31 1.85
N SER A 91 11.10 15.23 2.40
CA SER A 91 10.91 15.05 3.84
C SER A 91 11.95 14.12 4.47
N VAL A 92 12.59 13.27 3.67
CA VAL A 92 13.57 12.26 4.13
C VAL A 92 14.96 12.63 3.64
N ASP A 93 15.94 12.59 4.53
CA ASP A 93 17.36 12.67 4.19
C ASP A 93 17.84 11.28 3.69
N TRP A 94 17.71 11.05 2.38
CA TRP A 94 18.03 9.78 1.74
C TRP A 94 19.51 9.43 1.81
N ASP A 95 20.40 10.43 1.75
CA ASP A 95 21.86 10.20 1.86
C ASP A 95 22.22 9.72 3.26
N ARG A 96 21.58 10.29 4.29
CA ARG A 96 21.71 9.79 5.66
C ARG A 96 21.22 8.34 5.78
N LEU A 97 20.08 7.98 5.19
CA LEU A 97 19.58 6.61 5.21
C LEU A 97 20.52 5.63 4.51
N ARG A 98 21.13 6.03 3.37
CA ARG A 98 22.13 5.23 2.65
C ARG A 98 23.38 4.99 3.46
N ALA A 99 23.77 5.94 4.31
CA ALA A 99 24.92 5.80 5.21
C ALA A 99 24.65 4.85 6.39
N LEU A 100 23.38 4.52 6.70
CA LEU A 100 23.05 3.61 7.80
C LEU A 100 23.44 2.15 7.49
N PRO A 101 23.79 1.36 8.52
CA PRO A 101 23.97 -0.09 8.35
C PRO A 101 22.73 -0.78 7.79
N ALA A 102 22.93 -1.81 6.94
CA ALA A 102 21.83 -2.61 6.40
C ALA A 102 21.00 -3.35 7.46
N THR A 103 21.51 -3.43 8.70
CA THR A 103 20.80 -4.02 9.84
C THR A 103 19.82 -3.07 10.49
N THR A 104 19.83 -1.78 10.14
CA THR A 104 18.84 -0.81 10.62
C THR A 104 17.62 -0.75 9.70
N LEU A 105 16.47 -0.30 10.23
CA LEU A 105 15.27 -0.16 9.42
C LEU A 105 15.49 0.76 8.21
N GLY A 106 16.06 1.96 8.42
CA GLY A 106 16.30 2.93 7.34
C GLY A 106 17.32 2.45 6.33
N GLY A 107 18.42 1.84 6.80
CA GLY A 107 19.43 1.26 5.92
C GLY A 107 18.93 0.08 5.10
N ALA A 108 18.06 -0.76 5.66
CA ALA A 108 17.40 -1.84 4.92
C ALA A 108 16.37 -1.29 3.91
N TYR A 109 15.60 -0.27 4.31
CA TYR A 109 14.58 0.33 3.47
C TYR A 109 15.16 1.02 2.23
N VAL A 110 16.19 1.85 2.40
CA VAL A 110 16.78 2.54 1.24
C VAL A 110 17.42 1.54 0.26
N ARG A 111 18.06 0.47 0.76
CA ARG A 111 18.59 -0.59 -0.11
C ARG A 111 17.47 -1.33 -0.85
N TYR A 112 16.35 -1.60 -0.16
CA TYR A 112 15.18 -2.18 -0.82
C TYR A 112 14.69 -1.32 -1.98
N LEU A 113 14.61 0.00 -1.82
CA LEU A 113 14.24 0.93 -2.89
C LEU A 113 15.28 0.92 -4.02
N ASP A 114 16.57 1.10 -3.68
CA ASP A 114 17.67 1.18 -4.65
C ASP A 114 17.80 -0.13 -5.46
N ASP A 115 17.74 -1.31 -4.79
CA ASP A 115 17.87 -2.63 -5.42
C ASP A 115 16.71 -2.94 -6.40
N ASN A 116 15.52 -2.37 -6.14
CA ASN A 116 14.33 -2.61 -6.96
C ASN A 116 13.98 -1.43 -7.88
N GLY A 117 14.81 -0.37 -7.90
CA GLY A 117 14.58 0.81 -8.74
C GLY A 117 13.28 1.55 -8.42
N LEU A 118 12.89 1.57 -7.14
CA LEU A 118 11.65 2.20 -6.68
C LEU A 118 11.86 3.68 -6.36
N ASP A 119 10.93 4.51 -6.84
CA ASP A 119 10.90 5.95 -6.58
C ASP A 119 9.87 6.26 -5.48
N PRO A 120 10.29 6.81 -4.32
CA PRO A 120 9.38 7.16 -3.23
C PRO A 120 8.36 8.25 -3.62
N ASP A 121 8.62 9.02 -4.68
CA ASP A 121 7.74 10.09 -5.17
C ASP A 121 6.75 9.62 -6.23
N LEU A 122 6.88 8.39 -6.71
CA LEU A 122 6.05 7.86 -7.81
C LEU A 122 4.55 7.95 -7.55
N PHE A 123 4.14 7.73 -6.30
CA PHE A 123 2.72 7.73 -5.95
C PHE A 123 2.23 9.10 -5.49
N GLN A 124 1.31 9.67 -6.27
CA GLN A 124 0.57 10.86 -5.90
C GLN A 124 -0.91 10.53 -5.72
N PRO A 125 -1.50 10.79 -4.55
CA PRO A 125 -2.93 10.54 -4.35
C PRO A 125 -3.78 11.49 -5.21
N PRO A 126 -4.96 11.06 -5.67
CA PRO A 126 -5.82 11.87 -6.52
C PRO A 126 -6.17 13.23 -5.89
N PRO A 127 -6.24 14.29 -6.71
CA PRO A 127 -6.49 15.65 -6.23
C PRO A 127 -7.87 15.86 -5.63
N GLY A 128 -8.86 14.99 -5.87
CA GLY A 128 -10.25 15.14 -5.40
C GLY A 128 -10.53 14.61 -3.99
N LEU A 129 -9.56 13.98 -3.32
CA LEU A 129 -9.77 13.46 -1.96
C LEU A 129 -9.70 14.58 -0.91
N PRO A 130 -10.57 14.55 0.14
CA PRO A 130 -10.42 15.40 1.31
C PRO A 130 -9.05 15.22 1.98
N PRO A 131 -8.53 16.25 2.71
CA PRO A 131 -7.14 16.24 3.18
C PRO A 131 -6.73 15.03 4.01
N VAL A 132 -7.56 14.59 4.97
CA VAL A 132 -7.23 13.44 5.84
C VAL A 132 -7.28 12.11 5.08
N PRO A 133 -8.35 11.75 4.37
CA PRO A 133 -8.37 10.59 3.49
C PRO A 133 -7.23 10.57 2.47
N ARG A 134 -6.90 11.71 1.88
CA ARG A 134 -5.79 11.85 0.93
C ARG A 134 -4.47 11.49 1.58
N TRP A 135 -4.18 12.06 2.76
CA TRP A 135 -2.97 11.75 3.49
C TRP A 135 -2.88 10.27 3.89
N VAL A 136 -3.98 9.67 4.39
CA VAL A 136 -3.99 8.24 4.75
C VAL A 136 -3.70 7.35 3.54
N ALA A 137 -4.30 7.64 2.39
CA ALA A 137 -4.03 6.89 1.16
C ALA A 137 -2.55 7.01 0.75
N GLN A 138 -1.98 8.22 0.81
CA GLN A 138 -0.56 8.45 0.56
C GLN A 138 0.33 7.73 1.57
N ARG A 139 0.01 7.84 2.86
CA ARG A 139 0.77 7.20 3.95
C ARG A 139 0.83 5.68 3.80
N LEU A 140 -0.31 5.06 3.54
CA LEU A 140 -0.37 3.60 3.32
C LEU A 140 0.51 3.18 2.14
N ARG A 141 0.55 3.97 1.06
CA ARG A 141 1.41 3.67 -0.08
C ARG A 141 2.88 3.88 0.24
N GLN A 142 3.24 4.99 0.87
CA GLN A 142 4.63 5.29 1.25
C GLN A 142 5.20 4.29 2.26
N THR A 143 4.34 3.71 3.13
CA THR A 143 4.77 2.71 4.10
C THR A 143 4.70 1.28 3.57
N HIS A 144 4.12 1.03 2.40
CA HIS A 144 4.00 -0.29 1.78
C HIS A 144 5.36 -0.96 1.60
N ASP A 145 6.34 -0.22 1.08
CA ASP A 145 7.69 -0.75 0.84
C ASP A 145 8.45 -1.00 2.16
N ILE A 146 8.17 -0.21 3.21
CA ILE A 146 8.67 -0.49 4.56
C ILE A 146 8.07 -1.81 5.09
N TRP A 147 6.80 -2.10 4.74
CA TRP A 147 6.19 -3.35 5.16
C TRP A 147 6.79 -4.56 4.44
N HIS A 148 7.24 -4.44 3.18
CA HIS A 148 8.09 -5.45 2.53
C HIS A 148 9.35 -5.71 3.34
N VAL A 149 10.06 -4.66 3.74
CA VAL A 149 11.27 -4.78 4.56
C VAL A 149 10.97 -5.45 5.90
N LEU A 150 9.90 -5.06 6.58
CA LEU A 150 9.52 -5.63 7.88
C LEU A 150 9.11 -7.11 7.77
N THR A 151 8.30 -7.44 6.78
CA THR A 151 7.74 -8.80 6.61
C THR A 151 8.68 -9.76 5.88
N GLY A 152 9.67 -9.22 5.16
CA GLY A 152 10.58 -10.02 4.34
C GLY A 152 9.95 -10.62 3.09
N TYR A 153 8.75 -10.18 2.69
CA TYR A 153 8.18 -10.56 1.40
C TYR A 153 8.94 -9.85 0.26
N ALA A 154 9.31 -10.60 -0.77
CA ALA A 154 9.97 -10.06 -1.95
C ALA A 154 9.00 -9.21 -2.81
N PRO A 155 9.51 -8.29 -3.66
CA PRO A 155 8.69 -7.52 -4.61
C PRO A 155 8.38 -8.33 -5.88
N ASP A 156 8.14 -9.63 -5.71
CA ASP A 156 7.69 -10.53 -6.76
C ASP A 156 6.19 -10.81 -6.63
N VAL A 157 5.58 -11.44 -7.63
CA VAL A 157 4.14 -11.69 -7.63
C VAL A 157 3.66 -12.44 -6.37
N PRO A 158 4.28 -13.53 -5.92
CA PRO A 158 3.89 -14.18 -4.68
C PRO A 158 4.06 -13.31 -3.43
N GLY A 159 5.14 -12.54 -3.34
CA GLY A 159 5.41 -11.67 -2.21
C GLY A 159 4.46 -10.49 -2.13
N GLU A 160 4.12 -9.87 -3.27
CA GLU A 160 3.09 -8.83 -3.36
C GLU A 160 1.72 -9.35 -2.91
N ILE A 161 1.32 -10.54 -3.38
CA ILE A 161 0.07 -11.18 -2.98
C ILE A 161 0.05 -11.44 -1.47
N ALA A 162 1.15 -11.93 -0.91
CA ALA A 162 1.29 -12.16 0.53
C ALA A 162 1.22 -10.84 1.31
N LEU A 163 1.91 -9.79 0.85
CA LEU A 163 1.86 -8.49 1.50
C LEU A 163 0.45 -7.88 1.45
N GLN A 164 -0.31 -8.08 0.38
CA GLN A 164 -1.70 -7.63 0.32
C GLN A 164 -2.59 -8.37 1.34
N ALA A 165 -2.36 -9.65 1.59
CA ALA A 165 -3.08 -10.39 2.64
C ALA A 165 -2.72 -9.87 4.04
N PHE A 166 -1.43 -9.61 4.30
CA PHE A 166 -0.96 -8.94 5.51
C PHE A 166 -1.59 -7.55 5.67
N THR A 167 -1.57 -6.75 4.60
CA THR A 167 -2.17 -5.41 4.55
C THR A 167 -3.66 -5.46 4.87
N TYR A 168 -4.41 -6.42 4.30
CA TYR A 168 -5.82 -6.58 4.62
C TYR A 168 -6.04 -6.90 6.11
N ALA A 169 -5.23 -7.74 6.70
CA ALA A 169 -5.31 -8.01 8.14
C ALA A 169 -5.13 -6.73 8.98
N GLN A 170 -4.27 -5.83 8.54
CA GLN A 170 -3.99 -4.55 9.20
C GLN A 170 -5.10 -3.51 9.01
N VAL A 171 -5.45 -3.21 7.78
CA VAL A 171 -6.29 -2.04 7.45
C VAL A 171 -7.75 -2.37 7.13
N ARG A 172 -8.07 -3.65 6.86
CA ARG A 172 -9.41 -4.13 6.49
C ARG A 172 -10.01 -3.43 5.26
N LEU A 173 -9.15 -2.96 4.36
CA LEU A 173 -9.56 -2.38 3.09
C LEU A 173 -9.79 -3.48 2.05
N PRO A 174 -10.99 -3.60 1.46
CA PRO A 174 -11.35 -4.70 0.58
C PRO A 174 -10.47 -4.85 -0.66
N SER A 175 -9.87 -3.76 -1.18
CA SER A 175 -8.95 -3.83 -2.32
C SER A 175 -7.77 -4.76 -2.06
N ALA A 176 -7.16 -4.69 -0.87
CA ALA A 176 -6.05 -5.55 -0.51
C ALA A 176 -6.44 -7.04 -0.50
N TRP A 177 -7.64 -7.35 0.00
CA TRP A 177 -8.17 -8.72 -0.03
C TRP A 177 -8.47 -9.20 -1.46
N LEU A 178 -9.06 -8.34 -2.29
CA LEU A 178 -9.33 -8.66 -3.70
C LEU A 178 -8.04 -8.96 -4.45
N ILE A 179 -7.00 -8.14 -4.28
CA ILE A 179 -5.69 -8.37 -4.90
C ILE A 179 -5.08 -9.69 -4.40
N ALA A 180 -5.13 -9.96 -3.09
CA ALA A 180 -4.63 -11.21 -2.53
C ALA A 180 -5.35 -12.43 -3.11
N VAL A 181 -6.69 -12.42 -3.17
CA VAL A 181 -7.48 -13.55 -3.66
C VAL A 181 -7.31 -13.74 -5.17
N PHE A 182 -7.54 -12.68 -5.97
CA PHE A 182 -7.44 -12.79 -7.42
C PHE A 182 -6.00 -13.00 -7.89
N GLY A 183 -5.01 -12.37 -7.23
CA GLY A 183 -3.61 -12.65 -7.48
C GLY A 183 -3.26 -14.12 -7.26
N THR A 184 -3.73 -14.70 -6.15
CA THR A 184 -3.56 -16.14 -5.86
C THR A 184 -4.20 -17.00 -6.96
N LEU A 185 -5.44 -16.73 -7.32
CA LEU A 185 -6.17 -17.57 -8.28
C LEU A 185 -5.63 -17.47 -9.70
N LEU A 186 -5.21 -16.26 -10.13
CA LEU A 186 -4.89 -15.98 -11.53
C LEU A 186 -3.39 -15.99 -11.84
N LYS A 187 -2.55 -15.62 -10.86
CA LYS A 187 -1.10 -15.41 -11.07
C LYS A 187 -0.23 -16.38 -10.29
N ALA A 188 -0.67 -16.84 -9.12
CA ALA A 188 0.13 -17.71 -8.24
C ALA A 188 -0.75 -18.73 -7.49
N PRO A 189 -1.38 -19.70 -8.18
CA PRO A 189 -2.33 -20.62 -7.55
C PRO A 189 -1.74 -21.48 -6.42
N GLY A 190 -0.41 -21.66 -6.38
CA GLY A 190 0.29 -22.36 -5.29
C GLY A 190 0.50 -21.52 -4.02
N SER A 191 0.19 -20.21 -4.03
CA SER A 191 0.50 -19.30 -2.91
C SER A 191 -0.60 -19.22 -1.83
N ALA A 192 -1.67 -20.00 -1.90
CA ALA A 192 -2.79 -19.93 -0.94
C ALA A 192 -2.35 -20.06 0.52
N ARG A 193 -1.39 -20.97 0.82
CA ARG A 193 -0.83 -21.13 2.17
C ARG A 193 -0.06 -19.90 2.60
N ILE A 194 0.76 -19.32 1.70
CA ILE A 194 1.55 -18.12 1.98
C ILE A 194 0.61 -16.94 2.29
N VAL A 195 -0.49 -16.81 1.55
CA VAL A 195 -1.53 -15.79 1.76
C VAL A 195 -2.20 -15.95 3.13
N TYR A 196 -2.56 -17.17 3.50
CA TYR A 196 -3.13 -17.44 4.82
C TYR A 196 -2.14 -17.09 5.94
N ASP A 197 -0.90 -17.58 5.84
CA ASP A 197 0.15 -17.29 6.82
C ASP A 197 0.45 -15.79 6.91
N ALA A 198 0.41 -15.07 5.80
CA ALA A 198 0.58 -13.61 5.77
C ALA A 198 -0.57 -12.87 6.47
N PHE A 199 -1.80 -13.29 6.25
CA PHE A 199 -2.95 -12.76 6.96
C PHE A 199 -2.83 -12.94 8.48
N GLU A 200 -2.49 -14.15 8.95
CA GLU A 200 -2.29 -14.45 10.36
C GLU A 200 -1.15 -13.62 10.99
N ARG A 201 -0.04 -13.43 10.26
CA ARG A 201 1.06 -12.56 10.69
C ARG A 201 0.61 -11.11 10.81
N GLY A 202 -0.14 -10.61 9.84
CA GLY A 202 -0.70 -9.27 9.89
C GLY A 202 -1.72 -9.08 11.01
N ALA A 203 -2.53 -10.09 11.30
CA ALA A 203 -3.52 -10.06 12.38
C ALA A 203 -2.87 -10.08 13.79
N SER A 204 -1.70 -10.71 13.92
CA SER A 204 -0.96 -10.82 15.18
C SER A 204 0.02 -9.67 15.44
N ALA A 205 0.37 -8.90 14.42
CA ALA A 205 1.26 -7.75 14.54
C ALA A 205 0.57 -6.54 15.18
N ALA A 206 1.36 -5.59 15.71
CA ALA A 206 0.87 -4.29 16.11
C ALA A 206 0.18 -3.58 14.93
N PHE A 207 -0.67 -2.61 15.22
CA PHE A 207 -1.38 -1.86 14.18
C PHE A 207 -0.43 -0.87 13.51
N LEU A 208 0.20 -1.30 12.39
CA LEU A 208 1.26 -0.56 11.70
C LEU A 208 0.84 0.82 11.16
N PRO A 209 -0.44 1.08 10.78
CA PRO A 209 -0.84 2.41 10.32
C PRO A 209 -0.65 3.55 11.33
N VAL A 210 -0.45 3.25 12.62
CA VAL A 210 -0.17 4.26 13.66
C VAL A 210 1.32 4.38 14.01
N VAL A 211 2.19 3.67 13.28
CA VAL A 211 3.62 3.70 13.51
C VAL A 211 4.25 4.88 12.76
N ARG A 212 5.03 5.69 13.48
CA ARG A 212 5.88 6.73 12.89
C ARG A 212 7.23 6.09 12.54
N PHE A 213 7.36 5.58 11.32
CA PHE A 213 8.58 4.90 10.86
C PHE A 213 9.79 5.82 10.79
N GLU A 214 9.55 7.12 10.62
CA GLU A 214 10.59 8.15 10.60
C GLU A 214 11.42 8.20 11.89
N ASP A 215 10.83 7.85 13.01
CA ASP A 215 11.51 7.80 14.31
C ASP A 215 12.33 6.50 14.50
N LEU A 216 12.20 5.55 13.58
CA LEU A 216 12.76 4.20 13.69
C LEU A 216 13.92 3.93 12.72
N TRP A 217 14.32 4.88 11.88
CA TRP A 217 15.31 4.66 10.82
C TRP A 217 16.64 4.09 11.32
N GLU A 218 17.13 4.57 12.46
CA GLU A 218 18.42 4.16 13.02
C GLU A 218 18.33 2.89 13.89
N ARG A 219 17.15 2.42 14.15
CA ARG A 219 16.93 1.25 15.02
C ARG A 219 17.23 -0.04 14.26
N ASP A 220 17.77 -1.01 14.99
CA ASP A 220 17.97 -2.38 14.48
C ASP A 220 16.65 -2.98 13.98
N LEU A 221 16.67 -3.49 12.75
CA LEU A 221 15.49 -4.02 12.07
C LEU A 221 14.83 -5.17 12.84
N GLU A 222 15.65 -6.08 13.41
CA GLU A 222 15.12 -7.22 14.17
C GLU A 222 14.53 -6.75 15.51
N ALA A 223 15.08 -5.70 16.11
CA ALA A 223 14.49 -5.09 17.30
C ALA A 223 13.14 -4.44 16.99
N VAL A 224 13.02 -3.71 15.86
CA VAL A 224 11.76 -3.13 15.41
C VAL A 224 10.72 -4.23 15.10
N ARG A 225 11.12 -5.30 14.41
CA ARG A 225 10.26 -6.46 14.17
C ARG A 225 9.70 -7.06 15.44
N ARG A 226 10.55 -7.29 16.43
CA ARG A 226 10.13 -7.85 17.75
C ARG A 226 9.15 -6.92 18.47
N GLU A 227 9.43 -5.63 18.51
CA GLU A 227 8.58 -4.63 19.16
C GLU A 227 7.19 -4.55 18.50
N LEU A 228 7.15 -4.57 17.17
CA LEU A 228 5.91 -4.51 16.40
C LEU A 228 5.22 -5.89 16.28
N GLY A 229 5.82 -6.95 16.79
CA GLY A 229 5.29 -8.31 16.67
C GLY A 229 5.23 -8.81 15.22
N VAL A 230 6.04 -8.21 14.32
CA VAL A 230 6.12 -8.62 12.92
C VAL A 230 7.08 -9.80 12.79
N ARG A 231 6.56 -10.96 12.43
CA ARG A 231 7.37 -12.15 12.12
C ARG A 231 7.69 -12.16 10.63
N PRO A 232 8.97 -12.07 10.24
CA PRO A 232 9.33 -12.09 8.81
C PRO A 232 9.03 -13.46 8.18
N ALA A 233 8.82 -13.47 6.88
CA ALA A 233 8.75 -14.69 6.10
C ALA A 233 10.08 -15.48 6.24
N ALA A 234 10.02 -16.80 6.28
CA ALA A 234 11.22 -17.60 6.25
C ALA A 234 11.98 -17.33 4.94
N ARG A 235 13.28 -17.04 5.02
CA ARG A 235 14.12 -16.92 3.83
C ARG A 235 14.12 -18.29 3.13
N GLY A 236 13.56 -18.37 1.93
CA GLY A 236 13.57 -19.60 1.13
C GLY A 236 12.22 -20.28 0.93
N GLY A 237 11.11 -19.64 1.19
CA GLY A 237 9.78 -20.16 0.83
C GLY A 237 9.49 -20.06 -0.66
N GLN A 238 10.34 -20.63 -1.52
CA GLN A 238 9.88 -21.08 -2.83
C GLN A 238 9.13 -22.41 -2.61
N PRO A 239 7.93 -22.59 -3.18
CA PRO A 239 7.27 -23.89 -3.15
C PRO A 239 8.16 -24.89 -3.90
N SER A 240 8.52 -25.98 -3.21
CA SER A 240 9.11 -27.20 -3.80
C SER A 240 8.14 -27.87 -4.75
#